data_9844155d2a870447148cc411d24fabde
#
_entry.id   9844155d2a870447148cc411d24fabde
#
_cell.length_a   1.000
_cell.length_b   1.000
_cell.length_c   1.000
_cell.angle_alpha   90.00
_cell.angle_beta   90.00
_cell.angle_gamma   90.00
#
_symmetry.space_group_name_H-M   'P 1'
#
loop_
_entity.id
_entity.type
_entity.pdbx_description
1 polymer ?
#
loop_
_entity_poly.entity_id
_entity_poly.type
_entity_poly.pdbx_seq_one_letter_code
_entity_poly.pdbx_strand_id
1 'polypeptide(L)'
;MAVIRMLALIAWTLVVGPMAALEALRWLFSGFQAHGASAVFMLAIGFGPAVFMFRRYRGIKSRWEGSCADMVKTLGRDGGLAHKHIESHTGIAINAKTRFVGLCSNGAWMAYQYSSIRRWETVEAMPGRPAMHTGLFVEVRDVESPRWHVVMSDATTQAKWMEILRQEVNESHPEASRVVA
;
A
#
# COMPACT_ATOMS: atom_id res chain seq x y z
N MET A 1 -0.81 -8.47 16.33
CA MET A 1 0.26 -9.48 16.16
C MET A 1 1.51 -8.99 15.42
N ALA A 2 1.43 -8.13 14.41
CA ALA A 2 2.60 -7.61 13.68
C ALA A 2 3.55 -6.77 14.55
N VAL A 3 3.00 -5.91 15.42
CA VAL A 3 3.76 -5.03 16.31
C VAL A 3 4.61 -5.83 17.31
N ILE A 4 4.06 -6.88 17.90
CA ILE A 4 4.77 -7.73 18.88
C ILE A 4 5.96 -8.44 18.20
N ARG A 5 5.78 -8.93 16.97
CA ARG A 5 6.86 -9.55 16.19
C ARG A 5 7.96 -8.56 15.83
N MET A 6 7.59 -7.33 15.52
CA MET A 6 8.54 -6.27 15.22
C MET A 6 9.35 -5.86 16.45
N LEU A 7 8.70 -5.70 17.61
CA LEU A 7 9.37 -5.41 18.87
C LEU A 7 10.31 -6.55 19.30
N ALA A 8 9.89 -7.81 19.13
CA ALA A 8 10.75 -8.96 19.42
C ALA A 8 12.00 -9.00 18.52
N LEU A 9 11.89 -8.63 17.25
CA LEU A 9 13.02 -8.54 16.33
C LEU A 9 13.97 -7.40 16.65
N ILE A 10 13.44 -6.25 17.06
CA ILE A 10 14.24 -5.11 17.51
C ILE A 10 15.01 -5.51 18.77
N ALA A 11 14.33 -6.11 19.77
CA ALA A 11 14.96 -6.60 20.99
C ALA A 11 16.04 -7.65 20.68
N TRP A 12 15.76 -8.60 19.79
CA TRP A 12 16.73 -9.60 19.35
C TRP A 12 17.96 -8.96 18.71
N THR A 13 17.78 -8.02 17.78
CA THR A 13 18.90 -7.34 17.10
C THR A 13 19.73 -6.49 18.05
N LEU A 14 19.09 -5.86 19.06
CA LEU A 14 19.79 -5.07 20.09
C LEU A 14 20.62 -5.92 21.05
N VAL A 15 20.19 -7.15 21.35
CA VAL A 15 20.90 -8.04 22.27
C VAL A 15 21.93 -8.90 21.53
N VAL A 16 21.52 -9.57 20.47
CA VAL A 16 22.36 -10.55 19.75
C VAL A 16 23.28 -9.88 18.73
N GLY A 17 22.84 -8.75 18.14
CA GLY A 17 23.62 -8.01 17.16
C GLY A 17 25.00 -7.54 17.65
N PRO A 18 25.13 -6.91 18.83
CA PRO A 18 26.42 -6.52 19.38
C PRO A 18 27.35 -7.71 19.68
N MET A 19 26.79 -8.83 20.15
CA MET A 19 27.59 -10.05 20.37
C MET A 19 28.11 -10.62 19.07
N ALA A 20 27.28 -10.67 18.04
CA ALA A 20 27.66 -11.09 16.70
C ALA A 20 28.72 -10.18 16.07
N ALA A 21 28.59 -8.85 16.30
CA ALA A 21 29.56 -7.87 15.84
C ALA A 21 30.93 -8.01 16.57
N LEU A 22 30.91 -8.25 17.88
CA LEU A 22 32.11 -8.51 18.67
C LEU A 22 32.84 -9.78 18.21
N GLU A 23 32.12 -10.85 17.93
CA GLU A 23 32.73 -12.08 17.38
C GLU A 23 33.30 -11.87 15.98
N ALA A 24 32.61 -11.08 15.14
CA ALA A 24 33.14 -10.73 13.83
C ALA A 24 34.41 -9.88 13.92
N LEU A 25 34.48 -8.92 14.85
CA LEU A 25 35.67 -8.15 15.14
C LEU A 25 36.81 -9.02 15.66
N ARG A 26 36.54 -9.92 16.60
CA ARG A 26 37.50 -10.89 17.12
C ARG A 26 38.09 -11.73 15.99
N TRP A 27 37.27 -12.21 15.07
CA TRP A 27 37.69 -12.96 13.92
C TRP A 27 38.62 -12.13 12.98
N LEU A 28 38.29 -10.84 12.78
CA LEU A 28 39.07 -9.94 11.94
C LEU A 28 40.50 -9.72 12.53
N PHE A 29 40.61 -9.64 13.87
CA PHE A 29 41.85 -9.36 14.55
C PHE A 29 42.66 -10.61 14.90
N SER A 30 42.04 -11.78 15.05
CA SER A 30 42.74 -13.03 15.45
C SER A 30 43.22 -13.91 14.28
N GLY A 31 42.98 -13.48 13.05
CA GLY A 31 43.37 -14.21 11.86
C GLY A 31 42.32 -15.21 11.38
N PHE A 32 42.25 -15.36 10.07
CA PHE A 32 41.15 -16.01 9.33
C PHE A 32 40.94 -17.52 9.65
N GLN A 33 41.91 -18.19 10.24
CA GLN A 33 41.90 -19.67 10.30
C GLN A 33 41.24 -20.26 11.53
N ALA A 34 41.19 -19.57 12.64
CA ALA A 34 40.74 -20.18 13.91
C ALA A 34 39.23 -20.09 14.20
N HIS A 35 38.52 -19.06 13.72
CA HIS A 35 37.13 -18.80 14.13
C HIS A 35 36.18 -18.38 12.99
N GLY A 36 36.56 -18.57 11.74
CA GLY A 36 35.77 -18.10 10.58
C GLY A 36 34.34 -18.67 10.51
N ALA A 37 34.19 -19.97 10.77
CA ALA A 37 32.89 -20.62 10.72
C ALA A 37 31.95 -20.15 11.83
N SER A 38 32.47 -19.94 13.05
CA SER A 38 31.67 -19.45 14.19
C SER A 38 31.24 -17.99 14.02
N ALA A 39 32.09 -17.13 13.47
CA ALA A 39 31.77 -15.75 13.18
C ALA A 39 30.68 -15.62 12.11
N VAL A 40 30.76 -16.38 11.01
CA VAL A 40 29.71 -16.42 9.98
C VAL A 40 28.40 -16.92 10.54
N PHE A 41 28.42 -17.96 11.38
CA PHE A 41 27.24 -18.51 12.02
C PHE A 41 26.57 -17.51 12.97
N MET A 42 27.36 -16.82 13.80
CA MET A 42 26.86 -15.78 14.71
C MET A 42 26.29 -14.56 13.95
N LEU A 43 26.93 -14.13 12.87
CA LEU A 43 26.39 -13.07 11.99
C LEU A 43 25.07 -13.50 11.35
N ALA A 44 24.98 -14.74 10.88
CA ALA A 44 23.75 -15.26 10.29
C ALA A 44 22.59 -15.32 11.32
N ILE A 45 22.86 -15.75 12.54
CA ILE A 45 21.86 -15.78 13.62
C ILE A 45 21.50 -14.36 14.09
N GLY A 46 22.49 -13.49 14.26
CA GLY A 46 22.27 -12.13 14.75
C GLY A 46 21.51 -11.23 13.76
N PHE A 47 21.89 -11.26 12.50
CA PHE A 47 21.35 -10.38 11.46
C PHE A 47 20.41 -11.07 10.47
N GLY A 48 20.46 -12.41 10.36
CA GLY A 48 19.65 -13.19 9.42
C GLY A 48 18.16 -12.88 9.49
N PRO A 49 17.52 -12.91 10.68
CA PRO A 49 16.10 -12.57 10.81
C PRO A 49 15.77 -11.15 10.37
N ALA A 50 16.62 -10.17 10.67
CA ALA A 50 16.43 -8.78 10.27
C ALA A 50 16.55 -8.61 8.74
N VAL A 51 17.57 -9.22 8.12
CA VAL A 51 17.76 -9.22 6.66
C VAL A 51 16.60 -9.94 5.96
N PHE A 52 16.16 -11.07 6.49
CA PHE A 52 15.02 -11.82 5.95
C PHE A 52 13.73 -10.97 5.97
N MET A 53 13.43 -10.32 7.11
CA MET A 53 12.27 -9.45 7.25
C MET A 53 12.36 -8.23 6.36
N PHE A 54 13.54 -7.62 6.24
CA PHE A 54 13.76 -6.49 5.35
C PHE A 54 13.55 -6.87 3.87
N ARG A 55 14.09 -8.01 3.43
CA ARG A 55 13.87 -8.54 2.08
C ARG A 55 12.39 -8.84 1.83
N ARG A 56 11.71 -9.47 2.80
CA ARG A 56 10.28 -9.75 2.72
C ARG A 56 9.46 -8.46 2.63
N TYR A 57 9.78 -7.47 3.47
CA TYR A 57 9.11 -6.17 3.46
C TYR A 57 9.31 -5.44 2.12
N ARG A 58 10.54 -5.40 1.61
CA ARG A 58 10.82 -4.83 0.28
C ARG A 58 10.08 -5.57 -0.84
N GLY A 59 10.01 -6.90 -0.79
CA GLY A 59 9.29 -7.69 -1.78
C GLY A 59 7.79 -7.43 -1.77
N ILE A 60 7.19 -7.27 -0.58
CA ILE A 60 5.79 -6.90 -0.42
C ILE A 60 5.57 -5.47 -0.97
N LYS A 61 6.39 -4.51 -0.56
CA LYS A 61 6.32 -3.13 -1.00
C LYS A 61 6.42 -3.01 -2.52
N SER A 62 7.38 -3.69 -3.15
CA SER A 62 7.57 -3.64 -4.60
C SER A 62 6.39 -4.25 -5.37
N ARG A 63 5.77 -5.32 -4.86
CA ARG A 63 4.55 -5.89 -5.46
C ARG A 63 3.38 -4.91 -5.39
N TRP A 64 3.21 -4.22 -4.27
CA TRP A 64 2.13 -3.25 -4.09
C TRP A 64 2.32 -2.02 -4.97
N GLU A 65 3.54 -1.50 -5.05
CA GLU A 65 3.87 -0.40 -5.95
C GLU A 65 3.68 -0.79 -7.41
N GLY A 66 4.05 -2.02 -7.78
CA GLY A 66 3.85 -2.59 -9.11
C GLY A 66 2.38 -2.65 -9.48
N SER A 67 1.53 -3.17 -8.59
CA SER A 67 0.10 -3.33 -8.83
C SER A 67 -0.61 -2.01 -9.10
N CYS A 68 -0.41 -0.97 -8.26
CA CYS A 68 -0.97 0.35 -8.52
C CYS A 68 -0.36 1.02 -9.76
N ALA A 69 0.93 0.79 -10.05
CA ALA A 69 1.57 1.30 -11.25
C ALA A 69 1.01 0.64 -12.52
N ASP A 70 0.73 -0.66 -12.47
CA ASP A 70 0.10 -1.38 -13.59
C ASP A 70 -1.32 -0.89 -13.85
N MET A 71 -2.11 -0.63 -12.79
CA MET A 71 -3.42 0.01 -12.91
C MET A 71 -3.31 1.37 -13.62
N VAL A 72 -2.43 2.24 -13.14
CA VAL A 72 -2.21 3.56 -13.74
C VAL A 72 -1.75 3.46 -15.18
N LYS A 73 -0.83 2.53 -15.49
CA LYS A 73 -0.35 2.27 -16.85
C LYS A 73 -1.46 1.76 -17.77
N THR A 74 -2.37 0.95 -17.26
CA THR A 74 -3.45 0.33 -18.04
C THR A 74 -4.58 1.32 -18.30
N LEU A 75 -5.05 2.03 -17.28
CA LEU A 75 -6.19 2.93 -17.35
C LEU A 75 -5.82 4.40 -17.61
N GLY A 76 -4.62 4.83 -17.23
CA GLY A 76 -4.12 6.19 -17.47
C GLY A 76 -3.67 6.46 -18.91
N ARG A 77 -3.63 5.43 -19.78
CA ARG A 77 -3.39 5.62 -21.20
C ARG A 77 -4.55 6.37 -21.85
N ASP A 78 -4.26 7.09 -22.91
CA ASP A 78 -5.26 7.77 -23.74
C ASP A 78 -6.12 8.84 -23.03
N GLY A 79 -5.51 9.55 -22.08
CA GLY A 79 -6.17 10.67 -21.39
C GLY A 79 -6.91 10.29 -20.12
N GLY A 80 -6.66 9.11 -19.56
CA GLY A 80 -7.15 8.75 -18.24
C GLY A 80 -6.51 9.58 -17.14
N LEU A 81 -7.26 9.81 -16.07
CA LEU A 81 -6.78 10.46 -14.84
C LEU A 81 -6.43 9.41 -13.79
N ALA A 82 -5.38 9.64 -13.02
CA ALA A 82 -4.99 8.72 -11.98
C ALA A 82 -4.46 9.44 -10.75
N HIS A 83 -4.73 8.87 -9.57
CA HIS A 83 -4.16 9.27 -8.29
C HIS A 83 -3.60 8.03 -7.59
N LYS A 84 -2.42 8.18 -7.00
CA LYS A 84 -1.73 7.13 -6.26
C LYS A 84 -1.18 7.71 -4.97
N HIS A 85 -1.54 7.10 -3.86
CA HIS A 85 -0.95 7.39 -2.56
C HIS A 85 0.05 6.30 -2.18
N ILE A 86 1.35 6.65 -2.21
CA ILE A 86 2.45 5.68 -2.10
C ILE A 86 2.50 5.02 -0.72
N GLU A 87 2.34 5.80 0.34
CA GLU A 87 2.48 5.30 1.72
C GLU A 87 1.38 4.32 2.13
N SER A 88 0.14 4.57 1.70
CA SER A 88 -1.00 3.69 1.99
C SER A 88 -1.21 2.59 0.96
N HIS A 89 -0.43 2.57 -0.12
CA HIS A 89 -0.57 1.62 -1.24
C HIS A 89 -1.99 1.57 -1.82
N THR A 90 -2.63 2.73 -1.90
CA THR A 90 -3.95 2.88 -2.49
C THR A 90 -3.91 3.77 -3.73
N GLY A 91 -4.88 3.62 -4.60
CA GLY A 91 -4.97 4.43 -5.80
C GLY A 91 -6.32 4.30 -6.48
N ILE A 92 -6.62 5.30 -7.29
CA ILE A 92 -7.78 5.36 -8.17
C ILE A 92 -7.34 5.84 -9.54
N ALA A 93 -7.88 5.24 -10.59
CA ALA A 93 -7.69 5.70 -11.96
C ALA A 93 -9.05 5.69 -12.66
N ILE A 94 -9.27 6.66 -13.54
CA ILE A 94 -10.49 6.76 -14.31
C ILE A 94 -10.15 6.97 -15.77
N ASN A 95 -10.86 6.29 -16.65
CA ASN A 95 -10.70 6.44 -18.08
C ASN A 95 -12.07 6.69 -18.72
N ALA A 96 -12.30 7.93 -19.10
CA ALA A 96 -13.56 8.38 -19.69
C ALA A 96 -13.88 7.68 -21.02
N LYS A 97 -12.85 7.38 -21.85
CA LYS A 97 -13.05 6.74 -23.16
C LYS A 97 -13.51 5.29 -23.01
N THR A 98 -12.90 4.55 -22.10
CA THR A 98 -13.25 3.14 -21.87
C THR A 98 -14.35 2.96 -20.84
N ARG A 99 -14.71 4.03 -20.11
CA ARG A 99 -15.72 4.05 -19.03
C ARG A 99 -15.41 3.06 -17.90
N PHE A 100 -14.13 2.97 -17.53
CA PHE A 100 -13.67 2.15 -16.41
C PHE A 100 -13.07 3.00 -15.30
N VAL A 101 -13.33 2.57 -14.07
CA VAL A 101 -12.67 3.03 -12.84
C VAL A 101 -11.78 1.89 -12.36
N GLY A 102 -10.50 2.16 -12.16
CA GLY A 102 -9.56 1.27 -11.50
C GLY A 102 -9.41 1.65 -10.03
N LEU A 103 -9.51 0.69 -9.16
CA LEU A 103 -9.31 0.84 -7.72
C LEU A 103 -8.19 -0.07 -7.28
N CYS A 104 -7.23 0.48 -6.53
CA CYS A 104 -6.09 -0.25 -6.00
C CYS A 104 -6.04 -0.10 -4.48
N SER A 105 -5.91 -1.22 -3.78
CA SER A 105 -5.69 -1.26 -2.34
C SER A 105 -4.94 -2.53 -1.95
N ASN A 106 -3.99 -2.40 -1.02
CA ASN A 106 -3.25 -3.53 -0.45
C ASN A 106 -2.59 -4.47 -1.47
N GLY A 107 -2.16 -3.94 -2.60
CA GLY A 107 -1.45 -4.72 -3.62
C GLY A 107 -2.33 -5.49 -4.60
N ALA A 108 -3.63 -5.34 -4.51
CA ALA A 108 -4.58 -5.78 -5.51
C ALA A 108 -5.19 -4.57 -6.23
N TRP A 109 -5.47 -4.71 -7.51
CA TRP A 109 -6.24 -3.72 -8.24
C TRP A 109 -7.30 -4.40 -9.11
N MET A 110 -8.41 -3.71 -9.28
CA MET A 110 -9.52 -4.16 -10.12
C MET A 110 -10.03 -3.00 -10.95
N ALA A 111 -10.50 -3.31 -12.16
CA ALA A 111 -11.16 -2.35 -13.05
C ALA A 111 -12.66 -2.63 -13.07
N TYR A 112 -13.45 -1.61 -12.81
CA TYR A 112 -14.90 -1.65 -12.77
C TYR A 112 -15.48 -0.74 -13.85
N GLN A 113 -16.52 -1.20 -14.53
CA GLN A 113 -17.32 -0.32 -15.37
C GLN A 113 -18.01 0.75 -14.52
N TYR A 114 -18.26 1.92 -15.05
CA TYR A 114 -18.99 2.99 -14.36
C TYR A 114 -20.33 2.52 -13.80
N SER A 115 -21.04 1.66 -14.54
CA SER A 115 -22.30 1.05 -14.11
C SER A 115 -22.18 0.14 -12.85
N SER A 116 -20.98 -0.31 -12.51
CA SER A 116 -20.73 -1.12 -11.34
C SER A 116 -20.46 -0.28 -10.09
N ILE A 117 -20.21 1.01 -10.23
CA ILE A 117 -20.04 1.93 -9.09
C ILE A 117 -21.43 2.23 -8.52
N ARG A 118 -21.62 1.96 -7.23
CA ARG A 118 -22.88 2.21 -6.52
C ARG A 118 -22.90 3.57 -5.85
N ARG A 119 -21.81 3.87 -5.16
CA ARG A 119 -21.74 5.03 -4.29
C ARG A 119 -20.28 5.37 -4.02
N TRP A 120 -20.02 6.63 -3.74
CA TRP A 120 -18.75 7.08 -3.17
C TRP A 120 -19.02 8.16 -2.12
N GLU A 121 -18.17 8.17 -1.10
CA GLU A 121 -18.28 9.10 0.00
C GLU A 121 -16.91 9.56 0.48
N THR A 122 -16.85 10.76 1.03
CA THR A 122 -15.63 11.28 1.65
C THR A 122 -15.42 10.65 3.01
N VAL A 123 -14.14 10.42 3.33
CA VAL A 123 -13.70 10.01 4.66
C VAL A 123 -12.80 11.11 5.20
N GLU A 124 -13.19 11.67 6.32
CA GLU A 124 -12.37 12.63 7.04
C GLU A 124 -11.53 11.91 8.11
N ALA A 125 -10.32 12.40 8.32
CA ALA A 125 -9.49 11.93 9.42
C ALA A 125 -10.20 12.26 10.75
N MET A 126 -10.54 11.22 11.51
CA MET A 126 -11.16 11.43 12.83
C MET A 126 -10.09 11.75 13.86
N PRO A 127 -10.27 12.83 14.67
CA PRO A 127 -9.40 13.11 15.80
C PRO A 127 -9.33 11.87 16.74
N GLY A 128 -8.12 11.44 17.08
CA GLY A 128 -7.91 10.28 17.95
C GLY A 128 -7.93 8.90 17.28
N ARG A 129 -8.16 8.82 15.96
CA ARG A 129 -8.01 7.59 15.18
C ARG A 129 -6.96 7.74 14.08
N PRO A 130 -5.67 7.58 14.39
CA PRO A 130 -4.57 7.80 13.43
C PRO A 130 -4.58 6.86 12.22
N ALA A 131 -5.44 5.84 12.23
CA ALA A 131 -5.58 4.89 11.13
C ALA A 131 -6.58 5.34 10.03
N MET A 132 -7.36 6.39 10.26
CA MET A 132 -8.28 6.94 9.26
C MET A 132 -7.63 8.16 8.59
N HIS A 133 -7.05 7.94 7.45
CA HIS A 133 -6.57 9.01 6.58
C HIS A 133 -7.73 9.60 5.78
N THR A 134 -7.63 10.90 5.49
CA THR A 134 -8.49 11.56 4.50
C THR A 134 -8.51 10.76 3.20
N GLY A 135 -9.69 10.46 2.68
CA GLY A 135 -9.80 9.64 1.49
C GLY A 135 -11.21 9.49 0.97
N LEU A 136 -11.39 8.55 0.06
CA LEU A 136 -12.67 8.19 -0.52
C LEU A 136 -12.98 6.72 -0.22
N PHE A 137 -14.21 6.44 0.17
CA PHE A 137 -14.78 5.12 0.02
C PHE A 137 -15.52 5.04 -1.31
N VAL A 138 -15.24 3.99 -2.07
CA VAL A 138 -15.96 3.68 -3.31
C VAL A 138 -16.60 2.31 -3.14
N GLU A 139 -17.92 2.28 -3.25
CA GLU A 139 -18.72 1.05 -3.21
C GLU A 139 -19.02 0.57 -4.61
N VAL A 140 -18.77 -0.69 -4.86
CA VAL A 140 -18.93 -1.34 -6.17
C VAL A 140 -19.86 -2.56 -6.09
N ARG A 141 -20.42 -2.94 -7.23
CA ARG A 141 -21.22 -4.19 -7.37
C ARG A 141 -20.29 -5.39 -7.53
N ASP A 142 -19.53 -5.68 -6.47
CA ASP A 142 -18.63 -6.80 -6.39
C ASP A 142 -18.88 -7.52 -5.06
N VAL A 143 -18.99 -8.84 -5.09
CA VAL A 143 -19.26 -9.64 -3.88
C VAL A 143 -18.01 -9.86 -3.05
N GLU A 144 -16.86 -9.97 -3.71
CA GLU A 144 -15.59 -10.23 -3.03
C GLU A 144 -14.98 -8.96 -2.44
N SER A 145 -15.13 -7.83 -3.14
CA SER A 145 -14.54 -6.55 -2.74
C SER A 145 -15.54 -5.40 -2.92
N PRO A 146 -16.62 -5.37 -2.13
CA PRO A 146 -17.72 -4.42 -2.33
C PRO A 146 -17.35 -2.97 -1.97
N ARG A 147 -16.29 -2.76 -1.18
CA ARG A 147 -15.92 -1.42 -0.70
C ARG A 147 -14.41 -1.21 -0.73
N TRP A 148 -14.00 -0.13 -1.37
CA TRP A 148 -12.61 0.27 -1.52
C TRP A 148 -12.34 1.57 -0.79
N HIS A 149 -11.26 1.62 -0.02
CA HIS A 149 -10.76 2.84 0.61
C HIS A 149 -9.55 3.35 -0.15
N VAL A 150 -9.66 4.54 -0.70
CA VAL A 150 -8.57 5.22 -1.41
C VAL A 150 -8.14 6.43 -0.60
N VAL A 151 -6.92 6.39 -0.08
CA VAL A 151 -6.34 7.50 0.68
C VAL A 151 -5.96 8.64 -0.26
N MET A 152 -6.28 9.86 0.14
CA MET A 152 -5.93 11.09 -0.56
C MET A 152 -4.86 11.85 0.21
N SER A 153 -3.99 12.56 -0.50
CA SER A 153 -2.89 13.33 0.10
C SER A 153 -3.40 14.50 0.95
N ASP A 154 -4.53 15.08 0.54
CA ASP A 154 -5.11 16.28 1.15
C ASP A 154 -6.59 16.44 0.77
N ALA A 155 -7.28 17.36 1.45
CA ALA A 155 -8.69 17.64 1.21
C ALA A 155 -8.98 18.24 -0.19
N THR A 156 -8.02 18.96 -0.77
CA THR A 156 -8.16 19.53 -2.12
C THR A 156 -8.16 18.42 -3.17
N THR A 157 -7.24 17.47 -3.03
CA THR A 157 -7.18 16.27 -3.88
C THR A 157 -8.46 15.45 -3.73
N GLN A 158 -8.96 15.29 -2.50
CA GLN A 158 -10.22 14.61 -2.22
C GLN A 158 -11.41 15.27 -2.92
N ALA A 159 -11.56 16.58 -2.78
CA ALA A 159 -12.63 17.34 -3.42
C ALA A 159 -12.57 17.24 -4.95
N LYS A 160 -11.36 17.32 -5.52
CA LYS A 160 -11.13 17.13 -6.96
C LYS A 160 -11.60 15.76 -7.44
N TRP A 161 -11.27 14.69 -6.73
CA TRP A 161 -11.67 13.34 -7.11
C TRP A 161 -13.17 13.08 -6.92
N MET A 162 -13.77 13.69 -5.91
CA MET A 162 -15.24 13.68 -5.75
C MET A 162 -15.92 14.30 -6.98
N GLU A 163 -15.41 15.44 -7.45
CA GLU A 163 -15.96 16.11 -8.62
C GLU A 163 -15.76 15.32 -9.91
N ILE A 164 -14.57 14.72 -10.08
CA ILE A 164 -14.30 13.82 -11.24
C ILE A 164 -15.28 12.65 -11.24
N LEU A 165 -15.47 11.98 -10.11
CA LEU A 165 -16.41 10.86 -10.01
C LEU A 165 -17.85 11.31 -10.29
N ARG A 166 -18.24 12.50 -9.82
CA ARG A 166 -19.56 13.06 -10.04
C ARG A 166 -19.79 13.34 -11.54
N GLN A 167 -18.83 13.94 -12.21
CA GLN A 167 -18.94 14.26 -13.63
C GLN A 167 -18.92 12.99 -14.49
N GLU A 168 -17.92 12.16 -14.35
CA GLU A 168 -17.70 11.03 -15.24
C GLU A 168 -18.66 9.85 -14.99
N VAL A 169 -18.92 9.53 -13.71
CA VAL A 169 -19.74 8.37 -13.37
C VAL A 169 -21.23 8.70 -13.34
N ASN A 170 -21.65 9.85 -12.77
CA ASN A 170 -23.06 10.24 -12.72
C ASN A 170 -23.61 10.64 -14.10
N GLU A 171 -22.83 11.32 -14.93
CA GLU A 171 -23.28 11.62 -16.30
C GLU A 171 -23.55 10.35 -17.10
N SER A 172 -22.90 9.24 -16.70
CA SER A 172 -23.12 7.92 -17.28
C SER A 172 -24.41 7.23 -16.79
N HIS A 173 -24.99 7.71 -15.67
CA HIS A 173 -26.18 7.16 -15.03
C HIS A 173 -27.17 8.29 -14.65
N PRO A 174 -27.91 8.84 -15.62
CA PRO A 174 -28.88 9.92 -15.34
C PRO A 174 -30.01 9.51 -14.37
N GLU A 175 -30.21 8.21 -14.14
CA GLU A 175 -31.22 7.72 -13.17
C GLU A 175 -30.78 7.82 -11.71
N ALA A 176 -29.49 7.81 -11.41
CA ALA A 176 -29.00 7.90 -10.05
C ALA A 176 -29.16 9.30 -9.44
N SER A 177 -29.28 10.35 -10.28
CA SER A 177 -29.49 11.74 -9.83
C SER A 177 -30.93 12.04 -9.37
N ARG A 178 -31.88 11.13 -9.56
CA ARG A 178 -33.31 11.37 -9.22
C ARG A 178 -33.73 10.88 -7.85
N VAL A 179 -32.86 10.29 -7.05
CA VAL A 179 -33.20 9.71 -5.75
C VAL A 179 -32.93 10.65 -4.56
N VAL A 180 -32.46 11.87 -4.81
CA VAL A 180 -32.29 12.88 -3.75
C VAL A 180 -33.07 14.13 -4.13
N ALA A 181 -34.36 14.05 -3.98
CA ALA A 181 -35.28 15.18 -3.87
C ALA A 181 -36.30 14.88 -2.76
#